data_281bc667cb6bbe2fae4a736d296bccf6
#
_entry.id   281bc667cb6bbe2fae4a736d296bccf6
#
_cell.length_a   1.000
_cell.length_b   1.000
_cell.length_c   1.000
_cell.angle_alpha   90.00
_cell.angle_beta   90.00
_cell.angle_gamma   90.00
#
_symmetry.space_group_name_H-M   'P 1'
#
loop_
_entity.id
_entity.type
_entity.pdbx_description
1 polymer ?
#
loop_
_entity_poly.entity_id
_entity_poly.type
_entity_poly.pdbx_seq_one_letter_code
_entity_poly.pdbx_strand_id
1 'polypeptide(L)'
;TPVELREAIAAHVKRGGGLLVLHTGIICFTDWPEWPQYLGGSWNWGSSWHPAVEVFAARWASSVRAPQEHPIVYDLGEIVVEDERYCELGVGPQAQVLLESDGPEGVQPSMWTHEHGAARAVFSSLGHDHRSLNNLQHGRLLRRSIAWVGQLPDTVVREVQ
;
A
#
# COMPACT_ATOMS: atom_id res chain seq x y z
N THR A 1 -16.56 11.42 -8.81
CA THR A 1 -16.03 11.89 -7.51
C THR A 1 -16.43 13.34 -7.29
N PRO A 2 -17.03 13.74 -6.15
CA PRO A 2 -17.36 15.13 -5.85
C PRO A 2 -16.13 16.04 -5.96
N VAL A 3 -16.30 17.23 -6.54
CA VAL A 3 -15.19 18.17 -6.77
C VAL A 3 -14.58 18.61 -5.44
N GLU A 4 -15.42 18.88 -4.44
CA GLU A 4 -15.00 19.32 -3.11
C GLU A 4 -14.11 18.28 -2.42
N LEU A 5 -14.38 16.97 -2.63
CA LEU A 5 -13.56 15.89 -2.09
C LEU A 5 -12.19 15.84 -2.77
N ARG A 6 -12.16 15.97 -4.10
CA ARG A 6 -10.87 16.02 -4.85
C ARG A 6 -10.03 17.21 -4.40
N GLU A 7 -10.64 18.39 -4.28
CA GLU A 7 -9.96 19.61 -3.83
C GLU A 7 -9.43 19.46 -2.41
N ALA A 8 -10.21 18.85 -1.51
CA ALA A 8 -9.79 18.60 -0.13
C ALA A 8 -8.59 17.66 -0.04
N ILE A 9 -8.61 16.53 -0.79
CA ILE A 9 -7.50 15.58 -0.85
C ILE A 9 -6.28 16.24 -1.50
N ALA A 10 -6.45 16.91 -2.64
CA ALA A 10 -5.36 17.60 -3.33
C ALA A 10 -4.70 18.67 -2.43
N ALA A 11 -5.51 19.45 -1.70
CA ALA A 11 -5.01 20.42 -0.74
C ALA A 11 -4.29 19.75 0.43
N HIS A 12 -4.77 18.59 0.92
CA HIS A 12 -4.11 17.81 1.95
C HIS A 12 -2.73 17.33 1.49
N VAL A 13 -2.64 16.70 0.32
CA VAL A 13 -1.37 16.24 -0.27
C VAL A 13 -0.41 17.41 -0.52
N LYS A 14 -0.91 18.51 -1.07
CA LYS A 14 -0.09 19.71 -1.34
C LYS A 14 0.56 20.28 -0.08
N ARG A 15 -0.09 20.16 1.09
CA ARG A 15 0.48 20.56 2.38
C ARG A 15 1.42 19.52 3.00
N GLY A 16 1.72 18.44 2.30
CA GLY A 16 2.53 17.34 2.82
C GLY A 16 1.73 16.32 3.64
N GLY A 17 0.41 16.35 3.59
CA GLY A 17 -0.44 15.41 4.30
C GLY A 17 -0.30 13.98 3.75
N GLY A 18 -0.24 13.00 4.65
CA GLY A 18 -0.04 11.61 4.29
C GLY A 18 -1.31 10.89 3.86
N LEU A 19 -1.17 9.87 3.04
CA LEU A 19 -2.23 8.99 2.58
C LEU A 19 -1.92 7.53 2.94
N LEU A 20 -2.84 6.86 3.63
CA LEU A 20 -2.86 5.40 3.74
C LEU A 20 -4.09 4.90 2.99
N VAL A 21 -3.86 4.14 1.93
CA VAL A 21 -4.90 3.61 1.05
C VAL A 21 -4.85 2.09 1.07
N LEU A 22 -5.99 1.49 1.37
CA LEU A 22 -6.10 0.05 1.52
C LEU A 22 -7.03 -0.52 0.45
N HIS A 23 -6.65 -1.68 -0.05
CA HIS A 23 -7.47 -2.56 -0.87
C HIS A 23 -8.19 -1.80 -2.00
N THR A 24 -9.51 -1.84 -2.03
CA THR A 24 -10.34 -1.15 -3.04
C THR A 24 -10.17 0.37 -3.06
N GLY A 25 -9.48 0.97 -2.11
CA GLY A 25 -9.13 2.39 -2.13
C GLY A 25 -8.37 2.81 -3.39
N ILE A 26 -7.65 1.89 -4.03
CA ILE A 26 -6.92 2.16 -5.29
C ILE A 26 -7.87 2.51 -6.44
N ILE A 27 -9.11 2.01 -6.42
CA ILE A 27 -10.14 2.22 -7.46
C ILE A 27 -11.25 3.19 -7.04
N CYS A 28 -11.15 3.84 -5.88
CA CYS A 28 -12.22 4.70 -5.36
C CYS A 28 -12.55 5.90 -6.24
N PHE A 29 -11.58 6.41 -7.01
CA PHE A 29 -11.69 7.65 -7.76
C PHE A 29 -11.35 7.42 -9.24
N THR A 30 -12.11 6.55 -9.91
CA THR A 30 -11.89 6.15 -11.31
C THR A 30 -11.98 7.28 -12.32
N ASP A 31 -12.67 8.35 -11.97
CA ASP A 31 -12.87 9.57 -12.77
C ASP A 31 -11.90 10.70 -12.39
N TRP A 32 -10.84 10.39 -11.61
CA TRP A 32 -9.84 11.35 -11.16
C TRP A 32 -8.43 10.95 -11.57
N PRO A 33 -7.89 11.49 -12.69
CA PRO A 33 -6.59 11.08 -13.26
C PRO A 33 -5.38 11.31 -12.35
N GLU A 34 -5.48 12.22 -11.39
CA GLU A 34 -4.39 12.51 -10.44
C GLU A 34 -4.32 11.49 -9.30
N TRP A 35 -5.39 10.72 -9.04
CA TRP A 35 -5.41 9.76 -7.94
C TRP A 35 -4.27 8.74 -7.99
N PRO A 36 -3.98 8.06 -9.12
CA PRO A 36 -2.83 7.19 -9.24
C PRO A 36 -1.47 7.88 -9.02
N GLN A 37 -1.38 9.17 -9.33
CA GLN A 37 -0.14 9.93 -9.15
C GLN A 37 0.15 10.16 -7.66
N TYR A 38 -0.87 10.38 -6.83
CA TYR A 38 -0.71 10.49 -5.38
C TYR A 38 -0.33 9.16 -4.73
N LEU A 39 -0.82 8.05 -5.28
CA LEU A 39 -0.54 6.71 -4.75
C LEU A 39 0.77 6.10 -5.25
N GLY A 40 1.32 6.61 -6.34
CA GLY A 40 2.46 6.00 -7.03
C GLY A 40 2.11 4.70 -7.74
N GLY A 41 0.84 4.44 -8.02
CA GLY A 41 0.37 3.24 -8.70
C GLY A 41 -1.12 3.23 -8.97
N SER A 42 -1.60 2.22 -9.70
CA SER A 42 -2.96 2.14 -10.21
C SER A 42 -3.48 0.72 -10.31
N TRP A 43 -4.79 0.61 -10.31
CA TRP A 43 -5.50 -0.53 -10.90
C TRP A 43 -5.62 -0.30 -12.41
N ASN A 44 -5.14 -1.22 -13.21
CA ASN A 44 -5.17 -1.13 -14.67
C ASN A 44 -6.42 -1.82 -15.20
N TRP A 45 -7.45 -1.03 -15.53
CA TRP A 45 -8.69 -1.56 -16.08
C TRP A 45 -8.44 -2.38 -17.35
N GLY A 46 -8.91 -3.64 -17.34
CA GLY A 46 -8.72 -4.58 -18.44
C GLY A 46 -7.53 -5.55 -18.26
N SER A 47 -6.62 -5.31 -17.29
CA SER A 47 -5.54 -6.23 -16.96
C SER A 47 -5.50 -6.58 -15.48
N SER A 48 -5.65 -5.62 -14.56
CA SER A 48 -5.65 -5.92 -13.13
C SER A 48 -6.87 -6.75 -12.73
N TRP A 49 -6.66 -7.73 -11.86
CA TRP A 49 -7.68 -8.66 -11.38
C TRP A 49 -7.28 -9.24 -10.03
N HIS A 50 -8.14 -10.03 -9.41
CA HIS A 50 -7.84 -10.82 -8.22
C HIS A 50 -8.58 -12.16 -8.27
N PRO A 51 -8.02 -13.26 -7.72
CA PRO A 51 -8.77 -14.47 -7.45
C PRO A 51 -9.79 -14.23 -6.34
N ALA A 52 -10.62 -15.23 -6.06
CA ALA A 52 -11.40 -15.26 -4.82
C ALA A 52 -10.46 -15.22 -3.61
N VAL A 53 -11.02 -14.85 -2.44
CA VAL A 53 -10.26 -14.86 -1.18
C VAL A 53 -9.56 -16.20 -0.98
N GLU A 54 -8.26 -16.14 -0.73
CA GLU A 54 -7.38 -17.29 -0.53
C GLU A 54 -6.37 -17.02 0.59
N VAL A 55 -5.74 -18.07 1.09
CA VAL A 55 -4.61 -17.94 2.02
C VAL A 55 -3.32 -17.81 1.22
N PHE A 56 -2.59 -16.74 1.42
CA PHE A 56 -1.29 -16.53 0.79
C PHE A 56 -0.31 -15.81 1.73
N ALA A 57 0.94 -15.84 1.36
CA ALA A 57 2.01 -15.12 2.07
C ALA A 57 2.36 -13.82 1.34
N ALA A 58 2.44 -12.73 2.08
CA ALA A 58 3.07 -11.50 1.65
C ALA A 58 4.43 -11.37 2.36
N ARG A 59 5.48 -11.16 1.59
CA ARG A 59 6.86 -11.07 2.06
C ARG A 59 7.58 -9.84 1.51
N TRP A 60 8.79 -9.58 1.97
CA TRP A 60 9.59 -8.47 1.45
C TRP A 60 9.81 -8.56 -0.05
N ALA A 61 9.71 -7.42 -0.73
CA ALA A 61 9.92 -7.33 -2.15
C ALA A 61 11.35 -7.74 -2.52
N SER A 62 11.45 -8.75 -3.38
CA SER A 62 12.75 -9.26 -3.87
C SER A 62 13.35 -8.35 -4.94
N SER A 63 12.51 -7.56 -5.62
CA SER A 63 12.88 -6.62 -6.68
C SER A 63 13.52 -5.34 -6.17
N VAL A 64 13.44 -5.05 -4.87
CA VAL A 64 13.96 -3.83 -4.25
C VAL A 64 15.13 -4.17 -3.31
N ARG A 65 16.20 -3.37 -3.38
CA ARG A 65 17.34 -3.56 -2.48
C ARG A 65 16.95 -3.19 -1.05
N ALA A 66 17.13 -4.18 -0.14
CA ALA A 66 16.94 -4.03 1.30
C ALA A 66 15.58 -3.40 1.72
N PRO A 67 14.43 -3.83 1.15
CA PRO A 67 13.13 -3.28 1.53
C PRO A 67 12.84 -3.48 3.02
N GLN A 68 13.38 -4.56 3.62
CA GLN A 68 13.24 -4.85 5.04
C GLN A 68 13.89 -3.81 5.97
N GLU A 69 14.72 -2.90 5.44
CA GLU A 69 15.27 -1.77 6.20
C GLU A 69 14.28 -0.60 6.30
N HIS A 70 13.26 -0.58 5.44
CA HIS A 70 12.23 0.44 5.49
C HIS A 70 11.46 0.37 6.82
N PRO A 71 11.24 1.50 7.53
CA PRO A 71 10.71 1.48 8.90
C PRO A 71 9.34 0.80 9.04
N ILE A 72 8.52 0.80 7.99
CA ILE A 72 7.20 0.13 8.01
C ILE A 72 7.35 -1.38 8.15
N VAL A 73 8.27 -2.00 7.41
CA VAL A 73 8.45 -3.47 7.36
C VAL A 73 9.64 -3.96 8.16
N TYR A 74 10.31 -3.07 8.87
CA TYR A 74 11.47 -3.41 9.71
C TYR A 74 11.10 -4.47 10.73
N ASP A 75 11.89 -5.56 10.79
CA ASP A 75 11.68 -6.68 11.71
C ASP A 75 10.26 -7.30 11.66
N LEU A 76 9.56 -7.14 10.54
CA LEU A 76 8.36 -7.90 10.21
C LEU A 76 8.78 -9.16 9.46
N GLY A 77 8.30 -10.32 9.89
CA GLY A 77 8.40 -11.55 9.13
C GLY A 77 7.41 -11.59 7.96
N GLU A 78 7.35 -12.74 7.31
CA GLU A 78 6.30 -13.05 6.33
C GLU A 78 4.92 -12.91 6.97
N ILE A 79 3.98 -12.31 6.24
CA ILE A 79 2.61 -12.13 6.68
C ILE A 79 1.73 -13.13 5.93
N VAL A 80 1.24 -14.16 6.63
CA VAL A 80 0.27 -15.11 6.06
C VAL A 80 -1.13 -14.58 6.36
N VAL A 81 -1.89 -14.28 5.30
CA VAL A 81 -3.25 -13.71 5.39
C VAL A 81 -4.24 -14.53 4.58
N GLU A 82 -5.51 -14.42 4.93
CA GLU A 82 -6.65 -14.82 4.11
C GLU A 82 -7.25 -13.55 3.52
N ASP A 83 -7.03 -13.32 2.21
CA ASP A 83 -7.35 -12.06 1.53
C ASP A 83 -7.53 -12.25 0.03
N GLU A 84 -7.86 -11.20 -0.69
CA GLU A 84 -7.83 -11.13 -2.15
C GLU A 84 -6.44 -10.68 -2.63
N ARG A 85 -5.75 -11.55 -3.34
CA ARG A 85 -4.42 -11.23 -3.88
C ARG A 85 -4.56 -10.45 -5.19
N TYR A 86 -4.29 -9.15 -5.15
CA TYR A 86 -4.35 -8.31 -6.35
C TYR A 86 -3.20 -8.60 -7.30
N CYS A 87 -3.54 -8.73 -8.58
CA CYS A 87 -2.62 -9.07 -9.67
C CYS A 87 -2.59 -7.98 -10.73
N GLU A 88 -1.44 -7.84 -11.43
CA GLU A 88 -1.23 -6.93 -12.55
C GLU A 88 -1.47 -5.45 -12.20
N LEU A 89 -1.18 -5.07 -10.95
CA LEU A 89 -1.24 -3.67 -10.55
C LEU A 89 -0.14 -2.85 -11.26
N GLY A 90 -0.48 -1.66 -11.67
CA GLY A 90 0.51 -0.69 -12.18
C GLY A 90 1.25 -0.04 -11.02
N VAL A 91 2.56 -0.27 -10.91
CA VAL A 91 3.43 0.41 -9.94
C VAL A 91 4.29 1.43 -10.67
N GLY A 92 4.22 2.67 -10.23
CA GLY A 92 4.98 3.77 -10.82
C GLY A 92 6.48 3.65 -10.51
N PRO A 93 7.34 4.21 -11.38
CA PRO A 93 8.80 4.05 -11.26
C PRO A 93 9.42 4.71 -10.02
N GLN A 94 8.69 5.59 -9.36
CA GLN A 94 9.13 6.26 -8.13
C GLN A 94 8.55 5.63 -6.87
N ALA A 95 7.66 4.65 -7.00
CA ALA A 95 7.12 3.91 -5.87
C ALA A 95 8.11 2.83 -5.42
N GLN A 96 8.24 2.67 -4.12
CA GLN A 96 9.07 1.62 -3.52
C GLN A 96 8.18 0.48 -3.05
N VAL A 97 8.24 -0.66 -3.75
CA VAL A 97 7.53 -1.88 -3.32
C VAL A 97 8.16 -2.40 -2.04
N LEU A 98 7.34 -2.62 -1.03
CA LEU A 98 7.77 -3.16 0.27
C LEU A 98 7.42 -4.63 0.43
N LEU A 99 6.22 -5.03 -0.01
CA LEU A 99 5.75 -6.42 0.06
C LEU A 99 5.32 -6.93 -1.31
N GLU A 100 5.61 -8.20 -1.53
CA GLU A 100 5.20 -9.00 -2.70
C GLU A 100 4.51 -10.27 -2.23
N SER A 101 3.63 -10.80 -3.06
CA SER A 101 3.04 -12.13 -2.90
C SER A 101 3.31 -12.99 -4.11
N ASP A 102 3.53 -14.28 -3.90
CA ASP A 102 3.63 -15.26 -4.98
C ASP A 102 2.26 -15.83 -5.33
N GLY A 103 2.09 -16.18 -6.60
CA GLY A 103 0.94 -16.86 -7.10
C GLY A 103 1.23 -17.56 -8.42
N PRO A 104 0.25 -18.26 -8.99
CA PRO A 104 0.39 -18.92 -10.29
C PRO A 104 0.80 -17.97 -11.42
N GLU A 105 0.47 -16.68 -11.29
CA GLU A 105 0.79 -15.60 -12.23
C GLU A 105 2.17 -14.99 -11.98
N GLY A 106 2.94 -15.56 -11.05
CA GLY A 106 4.23 -15.03 -10.61
C GLY A 106 4.12 -14.05 -9.44
N VAL A 107 5.20 -13.32 -9.22
CA VAL A 107 5.32 -12.37 -8.10
C VAL A 107 4.50 -11.12 -8.39
N GLN A 108 3.65 -10.73 -7.42
CA GLN A 108 2.77 -9.55 -7.51
C GLN A 108 3.08 -8.54 -6.39
N PRO A 109 3.14 -7.23 -6.67
CA PRO A 109 3.30 -6.21 -5.64
C PRO A 109 2.05 -6.15 -4.76
N SER A 110 2.24 -6.28 -3.43
CA SER A 110 1.14 -6.24 -2.46
C SER A 110 1.11 -4.96 -1.64
N MET A 111 2.23 -4.26 -1.53
CA MET A 111 2.33 -3.00 -0.81
C MET A 111 3.48 -2.16 -1.35
N TRP A 112 3.27 -0.85 -1.42
CA TRP A 112 4.35 0.10 -1.73
C TRP A 112 4.18 1.43 -1.01
N THR A 113 5.26 2.18 -0.99
CA THR A 113 5.30 3.58 -0.56
C THR A 113 5.58 4.48 -1.76
N HIS A 114 5.11 5.71 -1.68
CA HIS A 114 5.37 6.75 -2.66
C HIS A 114 5.49 8.11 -1.99
N GLU A 115 6.43 8.93 -2.45
CA GLU A 115 6.56 10.31 -2.02
C GLU A 115 6.10 11.24 -3.15
N HIS A 116 5.13 12.11 -2.86
CA HIS A 116 4.60 13.10 -3.79
C HIS A 116 4.81 14.52 -3.23
N GLY A 117 5.90 15.15 -3.67
CA GLY A 117 6.37 16.39 -3.04
C GLY A 117 6.79 16.15 -1.59
N ALA A 118 6.13 16.83 -0.65
CA ALA A 118 6.34 16.61 0.78
C ALA A 118 5.39 15.56 1.39
N ALA A 119 4.41 15.06 0.62
CA ALA A 119 3.45 14.07 1.09
C ALA A 119 4.02 12.64 0.98
N ARG A 120 3.63 11.79 1.92
CA ARG A 120 3.92 10.36 1.89
C ARG A 120 2.65 9.55 1.68
N ALA A 121 2.66 8.62 0.76
CA ALA A 121 1.57 7.70 0.51
C ALA A 121 2.00 6.25 0.74
N VAL A 122 1.10 5.47 1.29
CA VAL A 122 1.20 4.02 1.38
C VAL A 122 -0.03 3.42 0.72
N PHE A 123 0.19 2.49 -0.19
CA PHE A 123 -0.86 1.59 -0.66
C PHE A 123 -0.58 0.16 -0.18
N SER A 124 -1.63 -0.53 0.27
CA SER A 124 -1.62 -1.96 0.54
C SER A 124 -2.82 -2.63 -0.13
N SER A 125 -2.59 -3.69 -0.88
CA SER A 125 -3.65 -4.52 -1.45
C SER A 125 -4.35 -5.38 -0.41
N LEU A 126 -3.75 -5.57 0.77
CA LEU A 126 -4.34 -6.30 1.89
C LEU A 126 -5.44 -5.48 2.56
N GLY A 127 -6.47 -6.15 3.05
CA GLY A 127 -7.53 -5.52 3.84
C GLY A 127 -8.95 -5.72 3.30
N HIS A 128 -9.20 -6.84 2.58
CA HIS A 128 -10.53 -7.17 2.07
C HIS A 128 -11.57 -7.22 3.18
N ASP A 129 -11.27 -7.92 4.26
CA ASP A 129 -12.19 -8.03 5.39
C ASP A 129 -11.48 -8.25 6.74
N HIS A 130 -12.28 -8.60 7.77
CA HIS A 130 -11.80 -8.79 9.14
C HIS A 130 -10.77 -9.93 9.27
N ARG A 131 -10.74 -10.92 8.38
CA ARG A 131 -9.78 -12.04 8.42
C ARG A 131 -8.36 -11.53 8.22
N SER A 132 -8.19 -10.65 7.24
CA SER A 132 -6.93 -9.96 7.00
C SER A 132 -6.63 -8.90 8.07
N LEU A 133 -7.61 -8.05 8.40
CA LEU A 133 -7.43 -6.93 9.32
C LEU A 133 -7.15 -7.38 10.77
N ASN A 134 -7.64 -8.55 11.19
CA ASN A 134 -7.37 -9.12 12.52
C ASN A 134 -6.02 -9.84 12.61
N ASN A 135 -5.27 -9.97 11.51
CA ASN A 135 -3.93 -10.51 11.54
C ASN A 135 -2.99 -9.57 12.30
N LEU A 136 -2.29 -10.08 13.31
CA LEU A 136 -1.43 -9.25 14.18
C LEU A 136 -0.30 -8.56 13.42
N GLN A 137 0.34 -9.26 12.48
CA GLN A 137 1.43 -8.68 11.69
C GLN A 137 0.88 -7.63 10.69
N HIS A 138 -0.27 -7.89 10.10
CA HIS A 138 -0.94 -6.89 9.26
C HIS A 138 -1.36 -5.67 10.09
N GLY A 139 -1.91 -5.87 11.29
CA GLY A 139 -2.22 -4.76 12.19
C GLY A 139 -1.00 -3.91 12.56
N ARG A 140 0.16 -4.55 12.80
CA ARG A 140 1.43 -3.86 13.05
C ARG A 140 1.88 -3.06 11.81
N LEU A 141 1.78 -3.66 10.63
CA LEU A 141 2.07 -3.02 9.35
C LEU A 141 1.24 -1.75 9.15
N LEU A 142 -0.07 -1.83 9.41
CA LEU A 142 -0.98 -0.68 9.27
C LEU A 142 -0.66 0.44 10.24
N ARG A 143 -0.40 0.13 11.51
CA ARG A 143 -0.03 1.15 12.52
C ARG A 143 1.27 1.85 12.15
N ARG A 144 2.29 1.11 11.69
CA ARG A 144 3.53 1.68 11.19
C ARG A 144 3.33 2.53 9.93
N SER A 145 2.44 2.10 9.04
CA SER A 145 2.07 2.88 7.85
C SER A 145 1.45 4.22 8.25
N ILE A 146 0.53 4.23 9.22
CA ILE A 146 -0.05 5.47 9.75
C ILE A 146 1.04 6.39 10.33
N ALA A 147 1.95 5.84 11.13
CA ALA A 147 3.04 6.61 11.72
C ALA A 147 3.97 7.20 10.65
N TRP A 148 4.29 6.42 9.61
CA TRP A 148 5.18 6.86 8.53
C TRP A 148 4.54 7.91 7.63
N VAL A 149 3.28 7.74 7.22
CA VAL A 149 2.56 8.78 6.43
C VAL A 149 2.30 10.03 7.27
N GLY A 150 2.21 9.89 8.60
CA GLY A 150 2.18 10.98 9.56
C GLY A 150 3.54 11.66 9.76
N GLN A 151 4.57 11.26 9.01
CA GLN A 151 5.93 11.83 9.01
C GLN A 151 6.67 11.71 10.35
N LEU A 152 6.35 10.70 11.17
CA LEU A 152 7.14 10.43 12.36
C LEU A 152 8.55 9.95 11.96
N PRO A 153 9.57 10.19 12.80
CA PRO A 153 10.92 9.69 12.56
C PRO A 153 10.95 8.17 12.39
N ASP A 154 11.81 7.66 11.52
CA ASP A 154 11.92 6.23 11.22
C ASP A 154 12.18 5.37 12.47
N THR A 155 12.94 5.89 13.42
CA THR A 155 13.18 5.23 14.71
C THR A 155 11.90 5.01 15.50
N VAL A 156 10.99 6.00 15.49
CA VAL A 156 9.67 5.90 16.14
C VAL A 156 8.76 4.94 15.39
N VAL A 157 8.74 5.00 14.05
CA VAL A 157 7.94 4.09 13.21
C VAL A 157 8.31 2.62 13.49
N ARG A 158 9.60 2.29 13.59
CA ARG A 158 10.11 0.94 13.88
C ARG A 158 9.63 0.38 15.22
N GLU A 159 9.41 1.25 16.21
CA GLU A 159 8.99 0.85 17.56
C GLU A 159 7.48 0.63 17.69
N VAL A 160 6.67 1.05 16.71
CA VAL A 160 5.22 0.86 16.70
C VAL A 160 4.88 -0.64 16.58
N GLN A 161 4.10 -1.16 17.56
CA GLN A 161 3.71 -2.57 17.65
C GLN A 161 2.30 -2.79 17.10
#